data_4e6c170fe409825a89dcf604c344ce3b
#
_entry.id   4e6c170fe409825a89dcf604c344ce3b
#
_cell.length_a   1.000
_cell.length_b   1.000
_cell.length_c   1.000
_cell.angle_alpha   90.00
_cell.angle_beta   90.00
_cell.angle_gamma   90.00
#
_symmetry.space_group_name_H-M   'P 1'
#
loop_
_entity.id
_entity.type
_entity.pdbx_description
1 polymer ?
#
loop_
_entity_poly.entity_id
_entity_poly.type
_entity_poly.pdbx_seq_one_letter_code
_entity_poly.pdbx_strand_id
1 'polypeptide(L)'
;MILFPVMMILVFAGLSAWDIKCKKLPTGLIIWGFLIAGIRIVLMVLGAGPLTERLHSVAEALFGALPGLALVILSYASDKIGRGDGMVIMMAGMTENLLFSMILICMACILMALPGTVLLAAGKIRKNTSLPFVPFVTISYLILMLLS
;
A
#
# COMPACT_ATOMS: atom_id res chain seq x y z
N MET A 1 16.36 -8.61 7.39
CA MET A 1 15.15 -7.81 7.32
C MET A 1 14.42 -7.88 5.97
N ILE A 2 15.00 -8.49 4.94
CA ILE A 2 14.42 -8.63 3.56
C ILE A 2 13.14 -9.50 3.54
N LEU A 3 12.93 -10.37 4.52
CA LEU A 3 11.80 -11.30 4.56
C LEU A 3 10.42 -10.58 4.55
N PHE A 4 10.27 -9.50 5.33
CA PHE A 4 8.98 -8.79 5.45
C PHE A 4 8.56 -8.10 4.15
N PRO A 5 9.42 -7.33 3.46
CA PRO A 5 9.10 -6.80 2.14
C PRO A 5 8.70 -7.89 1.13
N VAL A 6 9.41 -9.02 1.10
CA VAL A 6 9.08 -10.14 0.20
C VAL A 6 7.69 -10.71 0.51
N MET A 7 7.37 -10.93 1.79
CA MET A 7 6.03 -11.37 2.19
C MET A 7 4.95 -10.35 1.79
N MET A 8 5.23 -9.05 1.93
CA MET A 8 4.29 -8.00 1.50
C MET A 8 4.08 -7.98 -0.01
N ILE A 9 5.13 -8.23 -0.80
CA ILE A 9 5.01 -8.38 -2.27
C ILE A 9 4.05 -9.51 -2.62
N LEU A 10 4.13 -10.66 -1.96
CA LEU A 10 3.23 -11.80 -2.19
C LEU A 10 1.77 -11.43 -1.85
N VAL A 11 1.55 -10.73 -0.73
CA VAL A 11 0.21 -10.26 -0.35
C VAL A 11 -0.32 -9.27 -1.38
N PHE A 12 0.50 -8.31 -1.81
CA PHE A 12 0.10 -7.31 -2.80
C PHE A 12 -0.15 -7.93 -4.18
N ALA A 13 0.64 -8.92 -4.59
CA ALA A 13 0.39 -9.67 -5.83
C ALA A 13 -0.95 -10.40 -5.77
N GLY A 14 -1.28 -11.03 -4.64
CA GLY A 14 -2.57 -11.67 -4.41
C GLY A 14 -3.74 -10.68 -4.45
N LEU A 15 -3.61 -9.54 -3.75
CA LEU A 15 -4.60 -8.46 -3.75
C LEU A 15 -4.79 -7.87 -5.16
N SER A 16 -3.70 -7.66 -5.90
CA SER A 16 -3.71 -7.15 -7.27
C SER A 16 -4.44 -8.09 -8.22
N ALA A 17 -4.15 -9.40 -8.16
CA ALA A 17 -4.83 -10.40 -8.98
C ALA A 17 -6.34 -10.43 -8.70
N TRP A 18 -6.72 -10.24 -7.45
CA TRP A 18 -8.13 -10.22 -7.05
C TRP A 18 -8.84 -8.92 -7.44
N ASP A 19 -8.16 -7.79 -7.29
CA ASP A 19 -8.67 -6.47 -7.68
C ASP A 19 -8.99 -6.39 -9.19
N ILE A 20 -8.10 -6.96 -10.02
CA ILE A 20 -8.34 -7.06 -11.47
C ILE A 20 -9.59 -7.88 -11.79
N LYS A 21 -9.83 -8.99 -11.07
CA LYS A 21 -10.95 -9.89 -11.36
C LYS A 21 -12.28 -9.40 -10.81
N CYS A 22 -12.29 -8.95 -9.56
CA CYS A 22 -13.53 -8.72 -8.81
C CYS A 22 -13.77 -7.25 -8.48
N LYS A 23 -12.78 -6.36 -8.65
CA LYS A 23 -12.83 -4.94 -8.21
C LYS A 23 -13.26 -4.77 -6.74
N LYS A 24 -13.04 -5.81 -5.94
CA LYS A 24 -13.30 -5.84 -4.49
C LYS A 24 -12.13 -6.57 -3.84
N LEU A 25 -11.56 -5.98 -2.80
CA LEU A 25 -10.44 -6.57 -2.10
C LEU A 25 -10.93 -7.64 -1.12
N PRO A 26 -10.34 -8.84 -1.13
CA PRO A 26 -10.70 -9.90 -0.19
C PRO A 26 -10.20 -9.52 1.21
N THR A 27 -11.13 -9.43 2.15
CA THR A 27 -10.85 -9.07 3.55
C THR A 27 -9.78 -9.96 4.18
N GLY A 28 -9.76 -11.25 3.79
CA GLY A 28 -8.76 -12.19 4.29
C GLY A 28 -7.31 -11.80 3.96
N LEU A 29 -7.02 -11.39 2.71
CA LEU A 29 -5.67 -10.96 2.34
C LEU A 29 -5.28 -9.62 3.01
N ILE A 30 -6.24 -8.74 3.24
CA ILE A 30 -6.01 -7.50 4.00
C ILE A 30 -5.61 -7.83 5.44
N ILE A 31 -6.33 -8.75 6.09
CA ILE A 31 -6.00 -9.20 7.45
C ILE A 31 -4.60 -9.81 7.49
N TRP A 32 -4.24 -10.66 6.53
CA TRP A 32 -2.89 -11.23 6.44
C TRP A 32 -1.81 -10.16 6.28
N GLY A 33 -2.04 -9.14 5.47
CA GLY A 33 -1.11 -8.01 5.33
C GLY A 33 -0.90 -7.25 6.64
N PHE A 34 -1.98 -6.95 7.37
CA PHE A 34 -1.89 -6.32 8.69
C PHE A 34 -1.23 -7.21 9.75
N LEU A 35 -1.44 -8.53 9.69
CA LEU A 35 -0.75 -9.47 10.58
C LEU A 35 0.76 -9.44 10.34
N ILE A 36 1.21 -9.47 9.10
CA ILE A 36 2.63 -9.37 8.74
C ILE A 36 3.23 -8.07 9.24
N ALA A 37 2.56 -6.94 9.00
CA ALA A 37 3.00 -5.63 9.47
C ALA A 37 3.04 -5.56 11.00
N GLY A 38 2.02 -6.11 11.68
CA GLY A 38 1.96 -6.18 13.13
C GLY A 38 3.07 -7.04 13.75
N ILE A 39 3.32 -8.22 13.18
CA ILE A 39 4.42 -9.11 13.60
C ILE A 39 5.77 -8.37 13.47
N ARG A 40 5.99 -7.64 12.37
CA ARG A 40 7.21 -6.83 12.20
C ARG A 40 7.39 -5.82 13.33
N ILE A 41 6.33 -5.07 13.67
CA ILE A 41 6.37 -4.08 14.76
C ILE A 41 6.66 -4.78 16.09
N VAL A 42 6.02 -5.90 16.40
CA VAL A 42 6.28 -6.67 17.61
C VAL A 42 7.74 -7.12 17.67
N LEU A 43 8.30 -7.62 16.58
CA LEU A 43 9.70 -8.00 16.50
C LEU A 43 10.66 -6.81 16.67
N MET A 44 10.29 -5.62 16.20
CA MET A 44 11.06 -4.40 16.47
C MET A 44 11.06 -4.04 17.95
N VAL A 45 9.93 -4.21 18.64
CA VAL A 45 9.82 -3.95 20.09
C VAL A 45 10.62 -4.97 20.90
N LEU A 46 10.60 -6.25 20.51
CA LEU A 46 11.28 -7.33 21.19
C LEU A 46 12.77 -7.47 20.82
N GLY A 47 13.22 -6.78 19.77
CA GLY A 47 14.58 -6.88 19.24
C GLY A 47 15.64 -6.45 20.25
N ALA A 48 16.88 -6.95 20.07
CA ALA A 48 18.03 -6.53 20.85
C ALA A 48 18.51 -5.15 20.35
N GLY A 49 18.73 -4.21 21.27
CA GLY A 49 19.21 -2.87 20.98
C GLY A 49 18.76 -1.85 22.00
N PRO A 50 19.29 -0.62 21.98
CA PRO A 50 18.89 0.44 22.88
C PRO A 50 17.41 0.78 22.71
N LEU A 51 16.73 1.10 23.79
CA LEU A 51 15.31 1.40 23.81
C LEU A 51 14.95 2.55 22.87
N THR A 52 15.83 3.54 22.74
CA THR A 52 15.67 4.70 21.87
C THR A 52 15.56 4.32 20.40
N GLU A 53 16.41 3.44 19.91
CA GLU A 53 16.38 2.95 18.51
C GLU A 53 15.13 2.14 18.20
N ARG A 54 14.71 1.30 19.16
CA ARG A 54 13.47 0.52 19.04
C ARG A 54 12.24 1.42 18.98
N LEU A 55 12.16 2.40 19.86
CA LEU A 55 11.05 3.37 19.86
C LEU A 55 11.04 4.19 18.58
N HIS A 56 12.21 4.59 18.07
CA HIS A 56 12.30 5.31 16.80
C HIS A 56 11.78 4.46 15.64
N SER A 57 12.21 3.21 15.53
CA SER A 57 11.76 2.29 14.46
C SER A 57 10.24 2.02 14.51
N VAL A 58 9.68 1.88 15.71
CA VAL A 58 8.22 1.72 15.88
C VAL A 58 7.50 3.02 15.51
N ALA A 59 8.02 4.16 15.91
CA ALA A 59 7.45 5.45 15.54
C ALA A 59 7.47 5.65 14.01
N GLU A 60 8.57 5.33 13.32
CA GLU A 60 8.65 5.38 11.87
C GLU A 60 7.60 4.48 11.18
N ALA A 61 7.38 3.26 11.67
CA ALA A 61 6.36 2.37 11.15
C ALA A 61 4.94 2.93 11.37
N LEU A 62 4.67 3.50 12.53
CA LEU A 62 3.38 4.13 12.82
C LEU A 62 3.14 5.38 11.98
N PHE A 63 4.17 6.24 11.85
CA PHE A 63 4.10 7.41 10.96
C PHE A 63 3.95 7.00 9.50
N GLY A 64 4.58 5.90 9.09
CA GLY A 64 4.43 5.33 7.75
C GLY A 64 2.99 4.93 7.41
N ALA A 65 2.20 4.56 8.41
CA ALA A 65 0.77 4.25 8.22
C ALA A 65 -0.11 5.48 7.95
N LEU A 66 0.33 6.69 8.34
CA LEU A 66 -0.50 7.90 8.27
C LEU A 66 -1.03 8.23 6.87
N PRO A 67 -0.24 8.14 5.79
CA PRO A 67 -0.76 8.44 4.45
C PRO A 67 -1.88 7.48 4.04
N GLY A 68 -1.74 6.18 4.34
CA GLY A 68 -2.77 5.19 4.11
C GLY A 68 -4.02 5.45 4.94
N LEU A 69 -3.86 5.79 6.22
CA LEU A 69 -4.95 6.18 7.11
C LEU A 69 -5.70 7.42 6.59
N ALA A 70 -4.97 8.43 6.12
CA ALA A 70 -5.56 9.62 5.51
C ALA A 70 -6.42 9.28 4.29
N LEU A 71 -5.97 8.35 3.43
CA LEU A 71 -6.75 7.86 2.30
C LEU A 71 -7.99 7.08 2.73
N VAL A 72 -7.90 6.27 3.79
CA VAL A 72 -9.08 5.59 4.37
C VAL A 72 -10.10 6.62 4.87
N ILE A 73 -9.67 7.63 5.62
CA ILE A 73 -10.56 8.69 6.11
C ILE A 73 -11.20 9.44 4.93
N LEU A 74 -10.40 9.79 3.91
CA LEU A 74 -10.88 10.47 2.72
C LEU A 74 -11.90 9.64 1.94
N SER A 75 -11.77 8.30 1.97
CA SER A 75 -12.72 7.38 1.33
C SER A 75 -14.11 7.40 1.98
N TYR A 76 -14.22 7.78 3.26
CA TYR A 76 -15.52 8.00 3.91
C TYR A 76 -16.17 9.33 3.50
N ALA A 77 -15.36 10.32 3.13
CA ALA A 77 -15.84 11.61 2.64
C ALA A 77 -16.14 11.61 1.13
N SER A 78 -15.57 10.65 0.39
CA SER A 78 -15.71 10.57 -1.07
C SER A 78 -15.87 9.11 -1.51
N ASP A 79 -17.01 8.79 -2.12
CA ASP A 79 -17.28 7.45 -2.68
C ASP A 79 -16.39 7.08 -3.89
N LYS A 80 -15.51 7.99 -4.31
CA LYS A 80 -14.62 7.79 -5.47
C LYS A 80 -13.32 7.07 -5.12
N ILE A 81 -12.91 7.07 -3.85
CA ILE A 81 -11.68 6.43 -3.37
C ILE A 81 -12.04 5.09 -2.73
N GLY A 82 -11.41 4.02 -3.17
CA GLY A 82 -11.61 2.69 -2.61
C GLY A 82 -11.04 2.61 -1.17
N ARG A 83 -11.85 2.19 -0.20
CA ARG A 83 -11.40 1.98 1.19
C ARG A 83 -10.22 1.02 1.26
N GLY A 84 -10.22 0.01 0.40
CA GLY A 84 -9.16 -0.98 0.32
C GLY A 84 -7.82 -0.41 -0.13
N ASP A 85 -7.83 0.59 -1.01
CA ASP A 85 -6.61 1.23 -1.52
C ASP A 85 -5.82 1.90 -0.39
N GLY A 86 -6.53 2.63 0.49
CA GLY A 86 -5.93 3.22 1.68
C GLY A 86 -5.36 2.18 2.65
N MET A 87 -6.05 1.03 2.82
CA MET A 87 -5.56 -0.07 3.67
C MET A 87 -4.29 -0.71 3.10
N VAL A 88 -4.19 -0.88 1.78
CA VAL A 88 -2.98 -1.40 1.12
C VAL A 88 -1.78 -0.48 1.34
N ILE A 89 -1.97 0.82 1.19
CA ILE A 89 -0.91 1.82 1.43
C ILE A 89 -0.55 1.88 2.92
N MET A 90 -1.52 1.77 3.81
CA MET A 90 -1.28 1.72 5.24
C MET A 90 -0.39 0.53 5.63
N MET A 91 -0.67 -0.66 5.11
CA MET A 91 0.17 -1.85 5.33
C MET A 91 1.60 -1.66 4.80
N ALA A 92 1.75 -1.09 3.59
CA ALA A 92 3.07 -0.79 3.02
C ALA A 92 3.85 0.20 3.90
N GLY A 93 3.20 1.25 4.37
CA GLY A 93 3.81 2.25 5.23
C GLY A 93 4.23 1.70 6.60
N MET A 94 3.44 0.79 7.19
CA MET A 94 3.80 0.12 8.45
C MET A 94 5.01 -0.80 8.31
N THR A 95 5.27 -1.34 7.11
CA THR A 95 6.44 -2.19 6.85
C THR A 95 7.68 -1.41 6.46
N GLU A 96 7.54 -0.19 6.03
CA GLU A 96 8.68 0.62 5.59
C GLU A 96 8.83 1.89 6.47
N ASN A 97 8.49 3.04 5.94
CA ASN A 97 8.49 4.31 6.67
C ASN A 97 7.59 5.33 5.98
N LEU A 98 7.47 6.52 6.58
CA LEU A 98 6.63 7.60 6.07
C LEU A 98 7.06 8.06 4.66
N LEU A 99 8.36 8.25 4.44
CA LEU A 99 8.89 8.72 3.16
C LEU A 99 8.59 7.71 2.04
N PHE A 100 8.82 6.42 2.31
CA PHE A 100 8.51 5.35 1.38
C PHE A 100 7.01 5.33 1.03
N SER A 101 6.15 5.46 2.02
CA SER A 101 4.69 5.48 1.82
C SER A 101 4.24 6.66 0.95
N MET A 102 4.82 7.85 1.14
CA MET A 102 4.55 9.03 0.31
C MET A 102 4.99 8.84 -1.14
N ILE A 103 6.22 8.35 -1.35
CA ILE A 103 6.75 8.09 -2.68
C ILE A 103 5.91 6.99 -3.37
N LEU A 104 5.51 5.96 -2.63
CA LEU A 104 4.66 4.88 -3.12
C LEU A 104 3.34 5.41 -3.69
N ILE A 105 2.65 6.30 -2.96
CA ILE A 105 1.41 6.92 -3.42
C ILE A 105 1.64 7.72 -4.69
N CYS A 106 2.66 8.59 -4.70
CA CYS A 106 2.97 9.41 -5.86
C CYS A 106 3.26 8.55 -7.10
N MET A 107 4.10 7.52 -6.95
CA MET A 107 4.43 6.58 -8.03
C MET A 107 3.21 5.82 -8.52
N ALA A 108 2.38 5.30 -7.61
CA ALA A 108 1.16 4.58 -7.97
C ALA A 108 0.18 5.48 -8.72
N CYS A 109 0.00 6.73 -8.30
CA CYS A 109 -0.84 7.70 -8.99
C CYS A 109 -0.32 8.02 -10.40
N ILE A 110 1.00 8.22 -10.57
CA ILE A 110 1.61 8.47 -11.87
C ILE A 110 1.43 7.26 -12.78
N LEU A 111 1.74 6.05 -12.30
CA LEU A 111 1.60 4.82 -13.07
C LEU A 111 0.14 4.54 -13.46
N MET A 112 -0.82 4.90 -12.62
CA MET A 112 -2.25 4.76 -12.94
C MET A 112 -2.73 5.84 -13.91
N ALA A 113 -2.21 7.08 -13.81
CA ALA A 113 -2.60 8.19 -14.66
C ALA A 113 -2.24 7.95 -16.14
N LEU A 114 -1.09 7.34 -16.42
CA LEU A 114 -0.63 7.06 -17.77
C LEU A 114 -1.64 6.20 -18.58
N PRO A 115 -1.98 4.96 -18.19
CA PRO A 115 -2.95 4.17 -18.91
C PRO A 115 -4.36 4.75 -18.81
N GLY A 116 -4.71 5.40 -17.70
CA GLY A 116 -6.00 6.06 -17.52
C GLY A 116 -6.27 7.15 -18.54
N THR A 117 -5.30 8.02 -18.78
CA THR A 117 -5.41 9.10 -19.78
C THR A 117 -5.45 8.56 -21.20
N VAL A 118 -4.63 7.57 -21.53
CA VAL A 118 -4.61 6.92 -22.86
C VAL A 118 -5.95 6.24 -23.14
N LEU A 119 -6.49 5.48 -22.20
CA LEU A 119 -7.77 4.79 -22.38
C LEU A 119 -8.95 5.77 -22.49
N LEU A 120 -8.90 6.89 -21.76
CA LEU A 120 -9.90 7.94 -21.82
C LEU A 120 -9.85 8.65 -23.18
N ALA A 121 -8.65 9.01 -23.67
CA ALA A 121 -8.44 9.64 -24.97
C ALA A 121 -8.86 8.71 -26.13
N ALA A 122 -8.64 7.41 -25.99
CA ALA A 122 -9.07 6.40 -26.95
C ALA A 122 -10.59 6.10 -26.91
N GLY A 123 -11.34 6.74 -26.02
CA GLY A 123 -12.79 6.52 -25.87
C GLY A 123 -13.19 5.15 -25.33
N LYS A 124 -12.20 4.35 -24.85
CA LYS A 124 -12.43 2.98 -24.36
C LYS A 124 -13.02 2.94 -22.96
N ILE A 125 -12.85 4.02 -22.18
CA ILE A 125 -13.40 4.17 -20.82
C ILE A 125 -14.13 5.51 -20.70
N ARG A 126 -15.12 5.55 -19.80
CA ARG A 126 -15.81 6.78 -19.43
C ARG A 126 -15.15 7.41 -18.21
N LYS A 127 -15.32 8.72 -17.99
CA LYS A 127 -14.79 9.45 -16.84
C LYS A 127 -15.15 8.85 -15.46
N ASN A 128 -16.21 8.05 -15.39
CA ASN A 128 -16.67 7.40 -14.17
C ASN A 128 -16.29 5.92 -14.07
N THR A 129 -15.43 5.41 -14.98
CA THR A 129 -14.97 4.02 -14.91
C THR A 129 -13.92 3.88 -13.83
N SER A 130 -14.16 3.04 -12.82
CA SER A 130 -13.17 2.70 -11.81
C SER A 130 -12.08 1.81 -12.41
N LEU A 131 -10.83 2.26 -12.35
CA LEU A 131 -9.66 1.45 -12.67
C LEU A 131 -9.17 0.74 -11.39
N PRO A 132 -8.64 -0.48 -11.48
CA PRO A 132 -8.05 -1.17 -10.34
C PRO A 132 -6.77 -0.43 -9.93
N PHE A 133 -6.68 0.02 -8.68
CA PHE A 133 -5.56 0.81 -8.17
C PHE A 133 -4.44 -0.08 -7.62
N VAL A 134 -4.79 -1.20 -6.98
CA VAL A 134 -3.83 -2.09 -6.29
C VAL A 134 -2.72 -2.62 -7.18
N PRO A 135 -2.96 -2.98 -8.48
CA PRO A 135 -1.88 -3.41 -9.38
C PRO A 135 -0.79 -2.35 -9.53
N PHE A 136 -1.18 -1.07 -9.61
CA PHE A 136 -0.22 0.03 -9.73
C PHE A 136 0.56 0.25 -8.44
N VAL A 137 -0.07 0.10 -7.27
CA VAL A 137 0.61 0.10 -5.98
C VAL A 137 1.62 -1.04 -5.89
N THR A 138 1.25 -2.24 -6.33
CA THR A 138 2.13 -3.42 -6.33
C THR A 138 3.37 -3.19 -7.19
N ILE A 139 3.19 -2.68 -8.41
CA ILE A 139 4.30 -2.36 -9.31
C ILE A 139 5.19 -1.26 -8.72
N SER A 140 4.59 -0.21 -8.16
CA SER A 140 5.33 0.88 -7.50
C SER A 140 6.15 0.37 -6.32
N TYR A 141 5.57 -0.51 -5.51
CA TYR A 141 6.25 -1.12 -4.36
C TYR A 141 7.45 -1.96 -4.82
N LEU A 142 7.29 -2.77 -5.87
CA LEU A 142 8.38 -3.54 -6.47
C LEU A 142 9.52 -2.64 -6.98
N ILE A 143 9.18 -1.58 -7.72
CA ILE A 143 10.17 -0.64 -8.25
C ILE A 143 10.94 0.01 -7.09
N LEU A 144 10.24 0.50 -6.07
CA LEU A 144 10.88 1.15 -4.92
C LEU A 144 11.78 0.19 -4.14
N MET A 145 11.36 -1.08 -3.99
CA MET A 145 12.18 -2.11 -3.35
C MET A 145 13.44 -2.45 -4.15
N LEU A 146 13.40 -2.38 -5.47
CA LEU A 146 14.58 -2.62 -6.33
C LEU A 146 15.55 -1.43 -6.34
N LEU A 147 15.05 -0.23 -6.03
CA LEU A 147 15.84 1.00 -5.99
C LEU A 147 16.41 1.32 -4.59
N SER A 148 15.89 0.67 -3.54
CA SER A 148 16.30 0.82 -2.15
C SER A 148 17.44 -0.12 -1.78
#